data_845affe1e18fadcd9135978ad648cc91
#
_entry.id   845affe1e18fadcd9135978ad648cc91
#
_cell.length_a   1.000
_cell.length_b   1.000
_cell.length_c   1.000
_cell.angle_alpha   90.00
_cell.angle_beta   90.00
_cell.angle_gamma   90.00
#
_symmetry.space_group_name_H-M   'P 1'
#
loop_
_entity.id
_entity.type
_entity.pdbx_description
1 polymer ?
#
loop_
_entity_poly.entity_id
_entity_poly.type
_entity_poly.pdbx_seq_one_letter_code
_entity_poly.pdbx_strand_id
1 'polypeptide(L)'
;KDYTGVRYDTEAKKIVGIEDYHNGKAKTISGIKKINDKTVEISFTEMGFSVYTLGNGIIATALPKHYLKDVPIKDLVSSPKIRTNIVTLGPYVPTKMIQGESIQFKANPYYFKGKPKIEKVVLEVINQQSIIAALKTGRYDYVMFMPGDLYDSLKDLKNTEILGRQDLYYSYLGFKLGHFDKNKGINITDPKAKMGDKKLRQAMAYGLNIDQMVQTFYSGIRERATSMVPPVMTKYFPKGLKGYPYDPKKA
;
A
#
# COMPACT_ATOMS: atom_id res chain seq x y z
N LYS A 1 -11.76 -21.77 -0.29
CA LYS A 1 -10.94 -22.22 -1.45
C LYS A 1 -11.22 -21.38 -2.70
N ASP A 2 -12.44 -20.93 -2.88
CA ASP A 2 -12.89 -20.29 -4.12
C ASP A 2 -12.77 -18.75 -4.10
N TYR A 3 -12.38 -18.15 -2.98
CA TYR A 3 -12.22 -16.71 -2.86
C TYR A 3 -10.76 -16.31 -3.05
N THR A 4 -10.50 -15.48 -4.06
CA THR A 4 -9.16 -15.03 -4.46
C THR A 4 -8.88 -13.55 -4.14
N GLY A 5 -9.84 -12.85 -3.53
CA GLY A 5 -9.78 -11.39 -3.34
C GLY A 5 -8.91 -10.93 -2.19
N VAL A 6 -8.77 -11.73 -1.12
CA VAL A 6 -7.91 -11.43 0.03
C VAL A 6 -7.00 -12.61 0.29
N ARG A 7 -5.75 -12.34 0.59
CA ARG A 7 -4.79 -13.40 0.94
C ARG A 7 -5.17 -14.02 2.27
N TYR A 8 -5.19 -15.34 2.31
CA TYR A 8 -5.15 -16.13 3.53
C TYR A 8 -3.70 -16.14 4.03
N ASP A 9 -3.32 -15.04 4.65
CA ASP A 9 -1.95 -14.77 5.08
C ASP A 9 -1.63 -15.32 6.48
N THR A 10 -0.39 -15.17 6.87
CA THR A 10 0.15 -15.68 8.12
C THR A 10 -0.60 -15.14 9.34
N GLU A 11 -1.07 -13.89 9.31
CA GLU A 11 -1.77 -13.28 10.45
C GLU A 11 -3.21 -13.78 10.55
N ALA A 12 -3.90 -13.96 9.42
CA ALA A 12 -5.24 -14.55 9.41
C ALA A 12 -5.22 -15.99 9.97
N LYS A 13 -4.17 -16.77 9.67
CA LYS A 13 -4.01 -18.14 10.19
C LYS A 13 -3.91 -18.24 11.69
N LYS A 14 -3.54 -17.14 12.36
CA LYS A 14 -3.46 -17.08 13.83
C LYS A 14 -4.82 -16.98 14.53
N ILE A 15 -5.91 -16.73 13.81
CA ILE A 15 -7.25 -16.74 14.41
C ILE A 15 -7.60 -18.18 14.79
N VAL A 16 -7.99 -18.38 16.05
CA VAL A 16 -8.32 -19.71 16.59
C VAL A 16 -9.44 -20.37 15.78
N GLY A 17 -9.20 -21.60 15.30
CA GLY A 17 -10.15 -22.39 14.52
C GLY A 17 -10.33 -21.99 13.07
N ILE A 18 -9.58 -21.02 12.56
CA ILE A 18 -9.71 -20.59 11.16
C ILE A 18 -9.21 -21.66 10.18
N GLU A 19 -8.17 -22.42 10.52
CA GLU A 19 -7.65 -23.50 9.67
C GLU A 19 -8.63 -24.66 9.56
N ASP A 20 -9.28 -25.02 10.63
CA ASP A 20 -10.31 -26.07 10.60
C ASP A 20 -11.50 -25.65 9.74
N TYR A 21 -11.92 -24.40 9.84
CA TYR A 21 -12.93 -23.83 8.97
C TYR A 21 -12.48 -23.79 7.50
N HIS A 22 -11.28 -23.32 7.21
CA HIS A 22 -10.72 -23.24 5.86
C HIS A 22 -10.61 -24.64 5.20
N ASN A 23 -10.25 -25.65 5.99
CA ASN A 23 -10.12 -27.02 5.52
C ASN A 23 -11.45 -27.80 5.51
N GLY A 24 -12.56 -27.18 5.88
CA GLY A 24 -13.89 -27.79 5.91
C GLY A 24 -14.14 -28.75 7.08
N LYS A 25 -13.25 -28.76 8.07
CA LYS A 25 -13.39 -29.57 9.29
C LYS A 25 -14.37 -28.96 10.30
N ALA A 26 -14.56 -27.64 10.24
CA ALA A 26 -15.50 -26.92 11.09
C ALA A 26 -16.47 -26.05 10.26
N LYS A 27 -17.69 -25.84 10.77
CA LYS A 27 -18.71 -24.99 10.14
C LYS A 27 -18.58 -23.52 10.49
N THR A 28 -17.82 -23.19 11.53
CA THR A 28 -17.62 -21.84 12.07
C THR A 28 -16.17 -21.66 12.51
N ILE A 29 -15.73 -20.40 12.64
CA ILE A 29 -14.42 -20.06 13.20
C ILE A 29 -14.61 -19.86 14.70
N SER A 30 -14.10 -20.78 15.52
CA SER A 30 -14.31 -20.79 16.98
C SER A 30 -13.72 -19.57 17.69
N GLY A 31 -12.68 -18.96 17.13
CA GLY A 31 -12.04 -17.75 17.65
C GLY A 31 -12.78 -16.45 17.34
N ILE A 32 -13.90 -16.49 16.60
CA ILE A 32 -14.70 -15.29 16.31
C ILE A 32 -16.05 -15.44 17.01
N LYS A 33 -16.29 -14.62 18.03
CA LYS A 33 -17.53 -14.67 18.83
C LYS A 33 -18.24 -13.33 18.82
N LYS A 34 -19.52 -13.33 18.49
CA LYS A 34 -20.41 -12.20 18.72
C LYS A 34 -20.83 -12.19 20.19
N ILE A 35 -20.36 -11.21 20.95
CA ILE A 35 -20.74 -11.04 22.36
C ILE A 35 -22.10 -10.33 22.46
N ASN A 36 -22.30 -9.27 21.68
CA ASN A 36 -23.57 -8.55 21.57
C ASN A 36 -23.60 -7.80 20.21
N ASP A 37 -24.60 -6.95 19.99
CA ASP A 37 -24.78 -6.26 18.70
C ASP A 37 -23.69 -5.23 18.37
N LYS A 38 -22.88 -4.84 19.34
CA LYS A 38 -21.81 -3.85 19.18
C LYS A 38 -20.41 -4.41 19.47
N THR A 39 -20.32 -5.68 19.90
CA THR A 39 -19.06 -6.26 20.37
C THR A 39 -18.80 -7.61 19.70
N VAL A 40 -17.64 -7.74 19.09
CA VAL A 40 -17.10 -9.00 18.57
C VAL A 40 -15.78 -9.27 19.26
N GLU A 41 -15.61 -10.49 19.76
CA GLU A 41 -14.35 -10.99 20.31
C GLU A 41 -13.63 -11.81 19.25
N ILE A 42 -12.34 -11.55 19.05
CA ILE A 42 -11.50 -12.34 18.16
C ILE A 42 -10.31 -12.86 18.96
N SER A 43 -10.20 -14.19 19.03
CA SER A 43 -9.12 -14.90 19.73
C SER A 43 -8.05 -15.33 18.76
N PHE A 44 -6.79 -15.08 19.10
CA PHE A 44 -5.61 -15.46 18.32
C PHE A 44 -4.81 -16.53 19.08
N THR A 45 -4.16 -17.43 18.36
CA THR A 45 -3.22 -18.41 18.93
C THR A 45 -1.97 -17.72 19.46
N GLU A 46 -1.56 -16.62 18.82
CA GLU A 46 -0.49 -15.72 19.26
C GLU A 46 -0.78 -14.30 18.76
N MET A 47 -0.38 -13.31 19.52
CA MET A 47 -0.50 -11.90 19.11
C MET A 47 0.73 -11.46 18.32
N GLY A 48 0.57 -11.31 17.01
CA GLY A 48 1.59 -10.68 16.16
C GLY A 48 1.67 -9.17 16.39
N PHE A 49 2.86 -8.60 16.14
CA PHE A 49 3.09 -7.15 16.27
C PHE A 49 2.09 -6.31 15.45
N SER A 50 1.74 -6.75 14.26
CA SER A 50 0.80 -6.05 13.37
C SER A 50 -0.63 -6.05 13.90
N VAL A 51 -1.08 -7.14 14.53
CA VAL A 51 -2.41 -7.20 15.19
C VAL A 51 -2.43 -6.24 16.39
N TYR A 52 -1.37 -6.24 17.18
CA TYR A 52 -1.27 -5.42 18.40
C TYR A 52 -1.21 -3.93 18.10
N THR A 53 -0.51 -3.51 17.05
CA THR A 53 -0.26 -2.09 16.75
C THR A 53 -1.27 -1.46 15.79
N LEU A 54 -1.81 -2.21 14.85
CA LEU A 54 -2.58 -1.67 13.72
C LEU A 54 -3.97 -2.31 13.54
N GLY A 55 -4.34 -3.28 14.40
CA GLY A 55 -5.55 -4.09 14.17
C GLY A 55 -5.52 -4.87 12.86
N ASN A 56 -4.42 -4.78 12.17
CA ASN A 56 -3.96 -5.40 10.93
C ASN A 56 -5.07 -5.83 9.97
N GLY A 57 -5.57 -4.97 9.13
CA GLY A 57 -6.40 -5.32 7.97
C GLY A 57 -7.51 -6.37 8.13
N ILE A 58 -7.27 -7.40 8.94
CA ILE A 58 -8.20 -8.47 9.27
C ILE A 58 -9.43 -7.94 9.99
N ILE A 59 -9.24 -6.93 10.86
CA ILE A 59 -10.30 -6.35 11.71
C ILE A 59 -10.74 -4.98 11.17
N ALA A 60 -9.95 -4.38 10.28
CA ALA A 60 -10.14 -3.01 9.83
C ALA A 60 -11.35 -2.81 8.90
N THR A 61 -11.88 -3.88 8.30
CA THR A 61 -12.92 -3.74 7.27
C THR A 61 -14.10 -4.66 7.56
N ALA A 62 -15.22 -4.06 7.96
CA ALA A 62 -16.48 -4.78 8.09
C ALA A 62 -17.22 -4.81 6.76
N LEU A 63 -17.69 -6.00 6.34
CA LEU A 63 -18.53 -6.17 5.16
C LEU A 63 -20.02 -6.11 5.55
N PRO A 64 -20.86 -5.41 4.78
CA PRO A 64 -22.30 -5.28 5.08
C PRO A 64 -23.03 -6.60 4.74
N LYS A 65 -23.19 -7.49 5.74
CA LYS A 65 -23.85 -8.79 5.57
C LYS A 65 -25.23 -8.67 4.90
N HIS A 66 -26.04 -7.71 5.32
CA HIS A 66 -27.39 -7.51 4.76
C HIS A 66 -27.39 -7.20 3.26
N TYR A 67 -26.30 -6.59 2.75
CA TYR A 67 -26.16 -6.21 1.35
C TYR A 67 -25.51 -7.30 0.50
N LEU A 68 -24.61 -8.08 1.08
CA LEU A 68 -23.78 -9.05 0.37
C LEU A 68 -24.22 -10.51 0.51
N LYS A 69 -25.15 -10.83 1.44
CA LYS A 69 -25.54 -12.22 1.79
C LYS A 69 -25.97 -13.08 0.61
N ASP A 70 -26.54 -12.47 -0.42
CA ASP A 70 -27.06 -13.16 -1.62
C ASP A 70 -26.02 -13.27 -2.74
N VAL A 71 -24.79 -12.77 -2.55
CA VAL A 71 -23.69 -12.87 -3.51
C VAL A 71 -22.88 -14.12 -3.18
N PRO A 72 -22.76 -15.09 -4.09
CA PRO A 72 -21.87 -16.23 -3.89
C PRO A 72 -20.44 -15.78 -3.64
N ILE A 73 -19.74 -16.42 -2.70
CA ILE A 73 -18.36 -16.02 -2.31
C ILE A 73 -17.42 -16.00 -3.50
N LYS A 74 -17.54 -16.97 -4.41
CA LYS A 74 -16.72 -17.04 -5.64
C LYS A 74 -16.92 -15.83 -6.57
N ASP A 75 -18.09 -15.21 -6.56
CA ASP A 75 -18.46 -14.09 -7.42
C ASP A 75 -18.29 -12.74 -6.71
N LEU A 76 -17.92 -12.74 -5.43
CA LEU A 76 -17.88 -11.54 -4.59
C LEU A 76 -16.93 -10.47 -5.16
N VAL A 77 -15.74 -10.87 -5.62
CA VAL A 77 -14.70 -9.94 -6.15
C VAL A 77 -15.15 -9.25 -7.44
N SER A 78 -15.95 -9.92 -8.27
CA SER A 78 -16.46 -9.40 -9.53
C SER A 78 -17.84 -8.74 -9.41
N SER A 79 -18.50 -8.89 -8.25
CA SER A 79 -19.85 -8.38 -8.04
C SER A 79 -19.94 -6.86 -8.16
N PRO A 80 -20.94 -6.33 -8.90
CA PRO A 80 -21.24 -4.91 -8.91
C PRO A 80 -21.44 -4.31 -7.51
N LYS A 81 -21.94 -5.08 -6.55
CA LYS A 81 -22.11 -4.64 -5.15
C LYS A 81 -20.81 -4.28 -4.45
N ILE A 82 -19.67 -4.78 -4.94
CA ILE A 82 -18.32 -4.42 -4.43
C ILE A 82 -17.59 -3.49 -5.41
N ARG A 83 -17.87 -3.59 -6.70
CA ARG A 83 -17.09 -2.88 -7.73
C ARG A 83 -17.63 -1.48 -8.04
N THR A 84 -18.93 -1.33 -8.15
CA THR A 84 -19.58 -0.10 -8.63
C THR A 84 -20.68 0.42 -7.71
N ASN A 85 -21.49 -0.48 -7.14
CA ASN A 85 -22.61 -0.15 -6.27
C ASN A 85 -22.25 -0.43 -4.81
N ILE A 86 -21.28 0.29 -4.29
CA ILE A 86 -20.73 0.04 -2.96
C ILE A 86 -21.53 0.71 -1.85
N VAL A 87 -21.76 -0.02 -0.76
CA VAL A 87 -22.20 0.55 0.52
C VAL A 87 -20.95 0.90 1.34
N THR A 88 -20.89 2.10 1.88
CA THR A 88 -19.73 2.61 2.61
C THR A 88 -20.10 3.18 3.97
N LEU A 89 -19.19 3.04 4.94
CA LEU A 89 -19.23 3.71 6.25
C LEU A 89 -18.43 5.02 6.24
N GLY A 90 -17.80 5.34 5.13
CA GLY A 90 -16.92 6.52 4.99
C GLY A 90 -17.69 7.84 4.90
N PRO A 91 -16.93 8.96 4.88
CA PRO A 91 -17.52 10.31 4.80
C PRO A 91 -18.18 10.60 3.45
N TYR A 92 -17.89 9.81 2.41
CA TYR A 92 -18.43 10.01 1.07
C TYR A 92 -19.02 8.72 0.51
N VAL A 93 -20.07 8.87 -0.31
CA VAL A 93 -20.74 7.78 -1.04
C VAL A 93 -20.49 7.98 -2.53
N PRO A 94 -19.99 6.96 -3.27
CA PRO A 94 -19.85 7.05 -4.71
C PRO A 94 -21.23 7.15 -5.38
N THR A 95 -21.35 8.04 -6.37
CA THR A 95 -22.60 8.27 -7.11
C THR A 95 -22.49 7.91 -8.58
N LYS A 96 -21.28 8.04 -9.15
CA LYS A 96 -21.01 7.68 -10.54
C LYS A 96 -19.58 7.19 -10.65
N MET A 97 -19.37 6.14 -11.41
CA MET A 97 -18.04 5.62 -11.73
C MET A 97 -17.93 5.40 -13.23
N ILE A 98 -16.91 5.98 -13.83
CA ILE A 98 -16.49 5.74 -15.21
C ILE A 98 -15.14 5.06 -15.13
N GLN A 99 -15.10 3.79 -15.49
CA GLN A 99 -13.91 2.95 -15.33
C GLN A 99 -12.72 3.53 -16.09
N GLY A 100 -11.58 3.70 -15.39
CA GLY A 100 -10.36 4.26 -15.96
C GLY A 100 -10.36 5.77 -16.15
N GLU A 101 -11.44 6.48 -15.81
CA GLU A 101 -11.61 7.92 -16.04
C GLU A 101 -11.88 8.65 -14.72
N SER A 102 -13.04 8.39 -14.07
CA SER A 102 -13.44 9.20 -12.93
C SER A 102 -14.39 8.49 -11.97
N ILE A 103 -14.41 8.97 -10.72
CA ILE A 103 -15.38 8.59 -9.70
C ILE A 103 -15.93 9.87 -9.07
N GLN A 104 -17.26 9.99 -9.04
CA GLN A 104 -17.95 11.08 -8.36
C GLN A 104 -18.51 10.60 -7.03
N PHE A 105 -18.37 11.44 -6.02
CA PHE A 105 -18.84 11.18 -4.68
C PHE A 105 -19.74 12.30 -4.19
N LYS A 106 -20.66 11.97 -3.29
CA LYS A 106 -21.40 12.94 -2.47
C LYS A 106 -21.12 12.71 -0.98
N ALA A 107 -21.23 13.77 -0.19
CA ALA A 107 -21.15 13.70 1.27
C ALA A 107 -22.16 12.69 1.82
N ASN A 108 -21.70 11.83 2.73
CA ASN A 108 -22.54 10.87 3.44
C ASN A 108 -23.21 11.56 4.64
N PRO A 109 -24.53 11.79 4.64
CA PRO A 109 -25.19 12.42 5.76
C PRO A 109 -25.20 11.58 7.04
N TYR A 110 -24.99 10.25 6.90
CA TYR A 110 -24.97 9.28 8.01
C TYR A 110 -23.56 8.97 8.49
N TYR A 111 -22.56 9.73 8.06
CA TYR A 111 -21.20 9.51 8.54
C TYR A 111 -21.09 9.75 10.03
N PHE A 112 -20.57 8.76 10.79
CA PHE A 112 -20.56 8.74 12.25
C PHE A 112 -19.80 9.90 12.93
N LYS A 113 -18.90 10.59 12.18
CA LYS A 113 -18.21 11.81 12.65
C LYS A 113 -18.89 13.11 12.19
N GLY A 114 -20.11 13.03 11.68
CA GLY A 114 -20.84 14.18 11.15
C GLY A 114 -20.67 14.35 9.64
N LYS A 115 -21.62 15.10 9.03
CA LYS A 115 -21.62 15.38 7.58
C LYS A 115 -20.34 16.14 7.18
N PRO A 116 -19.61 15.70 6.13
CA PRO A 116 -18.48 16.44 5.58
C PRO A 116 -18.86 17.83 5.11
N LYS A 117 -17.95 18.81 5.24
CA LYS A 117 -18.16 20.20 4.77
C LYS A 117 -18.19 20.30 3.25
N ILE A 118 -17.38 19.52 2.56
CA ILE A 118 -17.35 19.47 1.09
C ILE A 118 -18.46 18.51 0.65
N GLU A 119 -19.41 19.01 -0.14
CA GLU A 119 -20.59 18.21 -0.52
C GLU A 119 -20.32 17.21 -1.64
N LYS A 120 -19.46 17.55 -2.59
CA LYS A 120 -19.14 16.74 -3.75
C LYS A 120 -17.63 16.64 -3.93
N VAL A 121 -17.15 15.43 -4.26
CA VAL A 121 -15.76 15.17 -4.61
C VAL A 121 -15.74 14.42 -5.93
N VAL A 122 -14.88 14.83 -6.86
CA VAL A 122 -14.66 14.15 -8.12
C VAL A 122 -13.19 13.72 -8.15
N LEU A 123 -12.94 12.42 -8.26
CA LEU A 123 -11.62 11.87 -8.54
C LEU A 123 -11.51 11.64 -10.05
N GLU A 124 -10.51 12.21 -10.69
CA GLU A 124 -10.18 11.97 -12.09
C GLU A 124 -8.83 11.27 -12.21
N VAL A 125 -8.74 10.33 -13.14
CA VAL A 125 -7.47 9.73 -13.54
C VAL A 125 -6.84 10.66 -14.56
N ILE A 126 -5.70 11.26 -14.20
CA ILE A 126 -4.99 12.19 -15.08
C ILE A 126 -3.67 11.58 -15.54
N ASN A 127 -3.30 11.85 -16.79
CA ASN A 127 -1.96 11.56 -17.29
C ASN A 127 -0.94 12.47 -16.59
N GLN A 128 0.17 11.90 -16.15
CA GLN A 128 1.26 12.60 -15.48
C GLN A 128 1.76 13.84 -16.25
N GLN A 129 1.85 13.75 -17.57
CA GLN A 129 2.27 14.86 -18.43
C GLN A 129 1.31 16.06 -18.44
N SER A 130 0.04 15.83 -18.14
CA SER A 130 -1.01 16.84 -18.12
C SER A 130 -1.17 17.53 -16.75
N ILE A 131 -0.56 17.00 -15.69
CA ILE A 131 -0.73 17.49 -14.30
C ILE A 131 -0.32 18.96 -14.19
N ILE A 132 0.85 19.33 -14.72
CA ILE A 132 1.39 20.69 -14.58
C ILE A 132 0.47 21.70 -15.27
N ALA A 133 0.01 21.42 -16.48
CA ALA A 133 -0.91 22.29 -17.19
C ALA A 133 -2.25 22.45 -16.46
N ALA A 134 -2.76 21.36 -15.92
CA ALA A 134 -4.02 21.36 -15.18
C ALA A 134 -3.92 22.14 -13.85
N LEU A 135 -2.81 22.07 -13.15
CA LEU A 135 -2.56 22.86 -11.94
C LEU A 135 -2.38 24.35 -12.27
N LYS A 136 -1.65 24.70 -13.34
CA LYS A 136 -1.50 26.09 -13.80
C LYS A 136 -2.84 26.75 -14.12
N THR A 137 -3.78 26.00 -14.66
CA THR A 137 -5.13 26.51 -15.02
C THR A 137 -6.14 26.45 -13.87
N GLY A 138 -5.75 25.91 -12.69
CA GLY A 138 -6.66 25.73 -11.56
C GLY A 138 -7.76 24.70 -11.81
N ARG A 139 -7.54 23.73 -12.73
CA ARG A 139 -8.53 22.69 -13.05
C ARG A 139 -8.75 21.72 -11.89
N TYR A 140 -7.72 21.49 -11.07
CA TYR A 140 -7.77 20.57 -9.93
C TYR A 140 -7.46 21.31 -8.62
N ASP A 141 -8.23 21.02 -7.60
CA ASP A 141 -8.03 21.52 -6.24
C ASP A 141 -6.95 20.75 -5.50
N TYR A 142 -6.74 19.48 -5.87
CA TYR A 142 -5.80 18.58 -5.19
C TYR A 142 -5.26 17.49 -6.11
N VAL A 143 -3.96 17.29 -6.07
CA VAL A 143 -3.29 16.18 -6.76
C VAL A 143 -2.58 15.31 -5.73
N MET A 144 -2.96 14.03 -5.67
CA MET A 144 -2.31 13.05 -4.79
C MET A 144 -1.08 12.43 -5.48
N PHE A 145 -0.06 12.13 -4.70
CA PHE A 145 1.10 11.36 -5.17
C PHE A 145 1.81 11.98 -6.38
N MET A 146 2.19 13.23 -6.23
CA MET A 146 2.96 13.92 -7.27
C MET A 146 4.32 13.23 -7.48
N PRO A 147 4.68 12.87 -8.71
CA PRO A 147 6.02 12.39 -9.01
C PRO A 147 7.09 13.41 -8.66
N GLY A 148 8.16 12.95 -8.01
CA GLY A 148 9.21 13.84 -7.52
C GLY A 148 10.03 14.54 -8.61
N ASP A 149 10.09 13.96 -9.81
CA ASP A 149 10.73 14.54 -11.00
C ASP A 149 10.00 15.77 -11.56
N LEU A 150 8.73 15.97 -11.18
CA LEU A 150 7.96 17.16 -11.56
C LEU A 150 8.15 18.33 -10.57
N TYR A 151 8.86 18.15 -9.47
CA TYR A 151 9.00 19.16 -8.43
C TYR A 151 9.50 20.51 -8.96
N ASP A 152 10.55 20.53 -9.77
CA ASP A 152 11.11 21.77 -10.32
C ASP A 152 10.13 22.55 -11.20
N SER A 153 9.22 21.85 -11.88
CA SER A 153 8.19 22.47 -12.70
C SER A 153 7.04 23.06 -11.90
N LEU A 154 6.93 22.67 -10.63
CA LEU A 154 5.80 23.00 -9.76
C LEU A 154 6.15 23.99 -8.64
N LYS A 155 7.41 24.02 -8.18
CA LYS A 155 7.84 24.81 -7.01
C LYS A 155 7.57 26.32 -7.15
N ASP A 156 7.51 26.82 -8.38
CA ASP A 156 7.32 28.24 -8.68
C ASP A 156 5.86 28.60 -9.03
N LEU A 157 4.92 27.65 -8.94
CA LEU A 157 3.51 27.91 -9.19
C LEU A 157 2.90 28.69 -8.01
N LYS A 158 2.44 29.92 -8.28
CA LYS A 158 1.90 30.83 -7.26
C LYS A 158 0.51 30.46 -6.74
N ASN A 159 -0.23 29.65 -7.50
CA ASN A 159 -1.59 29.20 -7.18
C ASN A 159 -1.63 27.81 -6.56
N THR A 160 -0.48 27.24 -6.20
CA THR A 160 -0.37 25.85 -5.73
C THR A 160 0.55 25.81 -4.51
N GLU A 161 0.14 25.07 -3.49
CA GLU A 161 0.96 24.72 -2.34
C GLU A 161 1.44 23.28 -2.48
N ILE A 162 2.75 23.06 -2.32
CA ILE A 162 3.35 21.73 -2.33
C ILE A 162 3.47 21.24 -0.90
N LEU A 163 2.68 20.23 -0.56
CA LEU A 163 2.72 19.58 0.74
C LEU A 163 3.62 18.34 0.66
N GLY A 164 4.84 18.45 1.19
CA GLY A 164 5.80 17.35 1.29
C GLY A 164 5.82 16.71 2.67
N ARG A 165 6.04 15.42 2.70
CA ARG A 165 6.34 14.68 3.93
C ARG A 165 7.40 13.64 3.66
N GLN A 166 8.20 13.33 4.67
CA GLN A 166 9.11 12.20 4.58
C GLN A 166 8.31 10.90 4.54
N ASP A 167 8.58 10.10 3.52
CA ASP A 167 7.85 8.86 3.30
C ASP A 167 8.48 7.69 4.07
N LEU A 168 7.68 6.65 4.30
CA LEU A 168 8.12 5.38 4.87
C LEU A 168 8.65 4.40 3.81
N TYR A 169 8.66 4.82 2.55
CA TYR A 169 9.10 3.99 1.43
C TYR A 169 10.56 4.24 1.07
N TYR A 170 11.23 3.20 0.64
CA TYR A 170 12.53 3.27 -0.02
C TYR A 170 12.50 2.44 -1.31
N SER A 171 13.30 2.87 -2.29
CA SER A 171 13.53 2.12 -3.52
C SER A 171 14.86 1.40 -3.42
N TYR A 172 14.92 0.18 -3.91
CA TYR A 172 16.13 -0.62 -3.89
C TYR A 172 16.32 -1.40 -5.19
N LEU A 173 17.56 -1.72 -5.50
CA LEU A 173 17.92 -2.64 -6.57
C LEU A 173 17.97 -4.05 -6.00
N GLY A 174 17.00 -4.88 -6.38
CA GLY A 174 16.95 -6.28 -6.01
C GLY A 174 17.71 -7.18 -6.98
N PHE A 175 18.46 -8.14 -6.46
CA PHE A 175 19.20 -9.10 -7.27
C PHE A 175 18.52 -10.46 -7.26
N LYS A 176 18.37 -11.07 -8.45
CA LYS A 176 17.90 -12.45 -8.57
C LYS A 176 19.06 -13.41 -8.28
N LEU A 177 19.00 -14.09 -7.14
CA LEU A 177 20.04 -15.01 -6.67
C LEU A 177 19.72 -16.47 -6.96
N GLY A 178 18.70 -16.77 -7.74
CA GLY A 178 18.27 -18.14 -8.02
C GLY A 178 16.93 -18.15 -8.76
N HIS A 179 16.07 -19.11 -8.44
CA HIS A 179 14.76 -19.27 -9.06
C HIS A 179 13.66 -19.52 -8.03
N PHE A 180 12.42 -19.24 -8.42
CA PHE A 180 11.25 -19.57 -7.61
C PHE A 180 10.78 -20.99 -7.91
N ASP A 181 10.78 -21.87 -6.92
CA ASP A 181 10.21 -23.21 -7.00
C ASP A 181 8.69 -23.12 -6.74
N LYS A 182 7.92 -23.28 -7.80
CA LYS A 182 6.45 -23.20 -7.73
C LYS A 182 5.82 -24.30 -6.87
N ASN A 183 6.44 -25.48 -6.83
CA ASN A 183 5.91 -26.62 -6.07
C ASN A 183 6.11 -26.43 -4.57
N LYS A 184 7.23 -25.85 -4.17
CA LYS A 184 7.58 -25.58 -2.78
C LYS A 184 7.10 -24.19 -2.32
N GLY A 185 6.75 -23.29 -3.25
CA GLY A 185 6.35 -21.91 -2.93
C GLY A 185 7.47 -21.04 -2.35
N ILE A 186 8.75 -21.39 -2.61
CA ILE A 186 9.92 -20.71 -2.05
C ILE A 186 10.94 -20.34 -3.13
N ASN A 187 11.79 -19.34 -2.82
CA ASN A 187 12.96 -19.03 -3.62
C ASN A 187 14.12 -19.98 -3.24
N ILE A 188 14.67 -20.64 -4.25
CA ILE A 188 15.88 -21.49 -4.11
C ILE A 188 17.06 -20.66 -4.59
N THR A 189 18.02 -20.43 -3.71
CA THR A 189 19.27 -19.74 -4.04
C THR A 189 20.19 -20.69 -4.82
N ASP A 190 20.71 -20.21 -5.93
CA ASP A 190 21.73 -20.88 -6.73
C ASP A 190 23.10 -20.24 -6.42
N PRO A 191 24.04 -20.97 -5.81
CA PRO A 191 25.40 -20.46 -5.54
C PRO A 191 26.17 -20.08 -6.80
N LYS A 192 25.78 -20.60 -7.95
CA LYS A 192 26.39 -20.31 -9.26
C LYS A 192 25.72 -19.15 -10.00
N ALA A 193 24.61 -18.61 -9.45
CA ALA A 193 23.96 -17.44 -10.04
C ALA A 193 24.95 -16.26 -10.11
N LYS A 194 25.06 -15.62 -11.27
CA LYS A 194 25.99 -14.49 -11.49
C LYS A 194 25.88 -13.43 -10.40
N MET A 195 24.64 -13.08 -10.00
CA MET A 195 24.39 -12.12 -8.92
C MET A 195 24.60 -12.70 -7.51
N GLY A 196 24.92 -13.99 -7.37
CA GLY A 196 25.39 -14.63 -6.14
C GLY A 196 26.76 -14.11 -5.69
N ASP A 197 27.58 -13.63 -6.62
CA ASP A 197 28.87 -13.04 -6.30
C ASP A 197 28.70 -11.71 -5.54
N LYS A 198 29.14 -11.70 -4.30
CA LYS A 198 29.08 -10.53 -3.41
C LYS A 198 29.92 -9.37 -3.93
N LYS A 199 31.09 -9.64 -4.51
CA LYS A 199 31.99 -8.61 -5.03
C LYS A 199 31.35 -7.89 -6.21
N LEU A 200 30.70 -8.62 -7.12
CA LEU A 200 29.98 -8.03 -8.24
C LEU A 200 28.87 -7.07 -7.74
N ARG A 201 28.08 -7.49 -6.75
CA ARG A 201 27.04 -6.60 -6.18
C ARG A 201 27.62 -5.36 -5.50
N GLN A 202 28.77 -5.51 -4.82
CA GLN A 202 29.49 -4.39 -4.20
C GLN A 202 30.06 -3.45 -5.26
N ALA A 203 30.64 -3.98 -6.33
CA ALA A 203 31.12 -3.19 -7.45
C ALA A 203 30.00 -2.34 -8.06
N MET A 204 28.84 -2.93 -8.31
CA MET A 204 27.65 -2.19 -8.77
C MET A 204 27.26 -1.07 -7.80
N ALA A 205 27.30 -1.32 -6.49
CA ALA A 205 26.98 -0.30 -5.48
C ALA A 205 28.01 0.86 -5.49
N TYR A 206 29.30 0.59 -5.67
CA TYR A 206 30.32 1.63 -5.79
C TYR A 206 30.24 2.40 -7.12
N GLY A 207 29.81 1.73 -8.19
CA GLY A 207 29.67 2.36 -9.53
C GLY A 207 28.47 3.29 -9.66
N LEU A 208 27.51 3.26 -8.74
CA LEU A 208 26.29 4.07 -8.80
C LEU A 208 26.44 5.38 -8.00
N ASN A 209 26.44 6.52 -8.70
CA ASN A 209 26.42 7.85 -8.06
C ASN A 209 24.99 8.25 -7.67
N ILE A 210 24.48 7.63 -6.60
CA ILE A 210 23.10 7.85 -6.12
C ILE A 210 22.88 9.31 -5.71
N ASP A 211 23.86 9.95 -5.06
CA ASP A 211 23.73 11.33 -4.59
C ASP A 211 23.57 12.29 -5.78
N GLN A 212 24.33 12.12 -6.85
CA GLN A 212 24.16 12.90 -8.06
C GLN A 212 22.82 12.61 -8.76
N MET A 213 22.40 11.34 -8.82
CA MET A 213 21.12 10.97 -9.39
C MET A 213 19.96 11.65 -8.64
N VAL A 214 20.00 11.66 -7.32
CA VAL A 214 19.00 12.31 -6.48
C VAL A 214 18.95 13.81 -6.75
N GLN A 215 20.08 14.48 -6.85
CA GLN A 215 20.14 15.92 -7.18
C GLN A 215 19.62 16.20 -8.60
N THR A 216 20.07 15.43 -9.58
CA THR A 216 19.74 15.69 -10.99
C THR A 216 18.28 15.42 -11.32
N PHE A 217 17.71 14.34 -10.81
CA PHE A 217 16.36 13.90 -11.19
C PHE A 217 15.27 14.26 -10.20
N TYR A 218 15.64 14.61 -8.96
CA TYR A 218 14.67 14.86 -7.89
C TYR A 218 14.95 16.13 -7.10
N SER A 219 15.84 17.00 -7.60
CA SER A 219 16.15 18.30 -6.97
C SER A 219 16.41 18.23 -5.45
N GLY A 220 16.98 17.11 -5.00
CA GLY A 220 17.29 16.90 -3.59
C GLY A 220 16.11 16.55 -2.69
N ILE A 221 14.87 16.43 -3.20
CA ILE A 221 13.71 16.02 -2.37
C ILE A 221 13.73 14.55 -2.00
N ARG A 222 14.61 13.76 -2.58
CA ARG A 222 14.94 12.39 -2.16
C ARG A 222 16.34 12.37 -1.57
N GLU A 223 16.62 11.32 -0.81
CA GLU A 223 17.94 11.09 -0.23
C GLU A 223 18.37 9.63 -0.48
N ARG A 224 19.68 9.39 -0.46
CA ARG A 224 20.21 8.03 -0.56
C ARG A 224 19.85 7.22 0.67
N ALA A 225 19.17 6.10 0.47
CA ALA A 225 18.92 5.16 1.55
C ALA A 225 20.21 4.44 1.98
N THR A 226 20.51 4.46 3.27
CA THR A 226 21.63 3.74 3.87
C THR A 226 21.18 2.55 4.69
N SER A 227 19.87 2.42 4.90
CA SER A 227 19.23 1.37 5.68
C SER A 227 17.87 1.02 5.06
N MET A 228 17.36 -0.17 5.36
CA MET A 228 15.98 -0.56 5.07
C MET A 228 14.97 0.12 6.02
N VAL A 229 15.45 0.74 7.09
CA VAL A 229 14.63 1.55 8.00
C VAL A 229 14.70 3.00 7.53
N PRO A 230 13.56 3.63 7.20
CA PRO A 230 13.55 5.05 6.80
C PRO A 230 14.00 5.99 7.92
N PRO A 231 14.68 7.11 7.60
CA PRO A 231 15.20 8.06 8.61
C PRO A 231 14.13 8.66 9.52
N VAL A 232 12.90 8.80 9.03
CA VAL A 232 11.76 9.28 9.84
C VAL A 232 11.46 8.38 11.04
N MET A 233 11.83 7.11 10.97
CA MET A 233 11.73 6.15 12.08
C MET A 233 12.94 6.28 13.02
N THR A 234 13.17 7.47 13.56
CA THR A 234 14.39 7.88 14.30
C THR A 234 14.80 6.92 15.42
N LYS A 235 13.82 6.28 16.07
CA LYS A 235 14.07 5.30 17.14
C LYS A 235 14.74 4.01 16.64
N TYR A 236 14.47 3.64 15.40
CA TYR A 236 14.92 2.37 14.79
C TYR A 236 15.95 2.58 13.71
N PHE A 237 16.18 3.81 13.28
CA PHE A 237 17.16 4.13 12.24
C PHE A 237 18.58 3.91 12.76
N PRO A 238 19.41 3.09 12.06
CA PRO A 238 20.76 2.78 12.51
C PRO A 238 21.68 3.99 12.35
N LYS A 239 22.16 4.53 13.46
CA LYS A 239 23.09 5.65 13.47
C LYS A 239 24.47 5.22 12.95
N GLY A 240 25.09 6.06 12.12
CA GLY A 240 26.45 5.86 11.62
C GLY A 240 26.59 4.90 10.42
N LEU A 241 25.50 4.37 9.89
CA LEU A 241 25.54 3.56 8.68
C LEU A 241 25.68 4.46 7.44
N LYS A 242 26.86 4.42 6.80
CA LYS A 242 27.18 5.30 5.65
C LYS A 242 26.80 4.75 4.27
N GLY A 243 26.53 3.43 4.18
CA GLY A 243 26.32 2.76 2.89
C GLY A 243 27.60 2.70 2.04
N TYR A 244 27.43 2.41 0.74
CA TYR A 244 28.53 2.38 -0.23
C TYR A 244 28.67 3.77 -0.88
N PRO A 245 29.82 4.48 -0.73
CA PRO A 245 30.04 5.73 -1.44
C PRO A 245 30.23 5.47 -2.93
N TYR A 246 30.00 6.49 -3.76
CA TYR A 246 30.38 6.43 -5.18
C TYR A 246 31.90 6.38 -5.29
N ASP A 247 32.45 5.30 -5.83
CA ASP A 247 33.88 5.09 -6.06
C ASP A 247 34.09 4.19 -7.27
N PRO A 248 34.12 4.77 -8.50
CA PRO A 248 34.25 3.99 -9.74
C PRO A 248 35.59 3.28 -9.88
N LYS A 249 36.63 3.69 -9.12
CA LYS A 249 37.92 2.99 -9.13
C LYS A 249 37.87 1.69 -8.30
N LYS A 250 36.97 1.64 -7.34
CA LYS A 250 36.76 0.47 -6.51
C LYS A 250 35.67 -0.46 -7.05
N ALA A 251 34.87 0.01 -8.01
CA ALA A 251 33.83 -0.75 -8.72
C ALA A 251 34.38 -1.78 -9.77
#